data_d9978b00f2690611269a0dfac0826dc5
#
_entry.id   d9978b00f2690611269a0dfac0826dc5
#
_cell.length_a   1.000
_cell.length_b   1.000
_cell.length_c   1.000
_cell.angle_alpha   90.00
_cell.angle_beta   90.00
_cell.angle_gamma   90.00
#
_symmetry.space_group_name_H-M   'P 1'
#
loop_
_entity.id
_entity.type
_entity.pdbx_description
1 polymer ?
#
loop_
_entity_poly.entity_id
_entity_poly.type
_entity_poly.pdbx_seq_one_letter_code
_entity_poly.pdbx_strand_id
1 'polypeptide(L)'
;MIGPTFDRTATQTAHWTELPNSLHSLWDKCMQNLGGTDVARALTMNLIAIADVSNEESLHEVTKQLQRHMPCRAFLILIDEQADSQTAELSATTRSHDSIRDIVLEEIVLRLREKDLPLIPGLLRPLIIDDLPSHLYWSRSWPGNELQLDTIAQLCQHAIVDSQLFGNPALELPIIKQRCQEGQGLTDLNWLRVQPWRRALAESFQRFEWQPDTAVKGIIRHGKNARATSMLLADWLHERLAASVVMEPDGHHDSTGPDHVSLQIALASGKIEIVIDLDRGKLVTHVTTQSHCYLPFRSAALRGNDAKLISLAIDAT
;
A
#
# COMPACT_ATOMS: atom_id res chain seq x y z
N MET A 1 1.39 8.66 -25.92
CA MET A 1 1.85 7.28 -25.67
C MET A 1 0.60 6.45 -25.46
N ILE A 2 0.34 5.47 -26.32
CA ILE A 2 -0.75 4.51 -26.18
C ILE A 2 -0.34 3.57 -25.08
N GLY A 3 -1.10 3.52 -23.99
CA GLY A 3 -0.81 2.60 -22.88
C GLY A 3 -0.90 1.15 -23.34
N PRO A 4 -0.27 0.19 -22.61
CA PRO A 4 -0.31 -1.21 -22.97
C PRO A 4 -1.75 -1.72 -23.00
N THR A 5 -2.13 -2.39 -24.07
CA THR A 5 -3.44 -3.00 -24.24
C THR A 5 -3.40 -4.40 -23.64
N PHE A 6 -4.35 -4.74 -22.77
CA PHE A 6 -4.53 -6.11 -22.27
C PHE A 6 -5.42 -6.86 -23.27
N ASP A 7 -4.83 -7.69 -24.12
CA ASP A 7 -5.55 -8.12 -25.33
C ASP A 7 -6.22 -9.47 -25.23
N ARG A 8 -5.82 -10.38 -24.33
CA ARG A 8 -6.44 -11.71 -24.21
C ARG A 8 -6.30 -12.24 -22.80
N THR A 9 -7.42 -12.67 -22.22
CA THR A 9 -7.46 -13.34 -20.91
C THR A 9 -7.99 -14.75 -21.07
N ALA A 10 -7.24 -15.74 -20.60
CA ALA A 10 -7.73 -17.09 -20.40
C ALA A 10 -8.06 -17.27 -18.92
N THR A 11 -9.20 -17.88 -18.62
CA THR A 11 -9.65 -18.13 -17.24
C THR A 11 -9.99 -19.60 -17.03
N GLN A 12 -9.81 -20.08 -15.82
CA GLN A 12 -10.14 -21.44 -15.41
C GLN A 12 -10.43 -21.49 -13.91
N THR A 13 -11.43 -22.28 -13.50
CA THR A 13 -11.65 -22.62 -12.09
C THR A 13 -11.05 -23.98 -11.80
N ALA A 14 -10.38 -24.13 -10.66
CA ALA A 14 -9.78 -25.38 -10.24
C ALA A 14 -9.95 -25.63 -8.74
N HIS A 15 -10.01 -26.88 -8.34
CA HIS A 15 -9.94 -27.26 -6.93
C HIS A 15 -8.52 -27.01 -6.39
N TRP A 16 -8.39 -26.67 -5.10
CA TRP A 16 -7.10 -26.33 -4.48
C TRP A 16 -6.02 -27.41 -4.67
N THR A 17 -6.40 -28.69 -4.66
CA THR A 17 -5.46 -29.81 -4.86
C THR A 17 -4.93 -29.92 -6.29
N GLU A 18 -5.59 -29.29 -7.25
CA GLU A 18 -5.26 -29.36 -8.68
C GLU A 18 -4.60 -28.09 -9.21
N LEU A 19 -4.39 -27.08 -8.35
CA LEU A 19 -3.89 -25.77 -8.75
C LEU A 19 -2.60 -25.81 -9.59
N PRO A 20 -1.56 -26.61 -9.25
CA PRO A 20 -0.32 -26.64 -10.04
C PRO A 20 -0.57 -27.12 -11.47
N ASN A 21 -1.36 -28.19 -11.64
CA ASN A 21 -1.68 -28.75 -12.96
C ASN A 21 -2.58 -27.81 -13.77
N SER A 22 -3.53 -27.17 -13.08
CA SER A 22 -4.46 -26.22 -13.70
C SER A 22 -3.76 -24.96 -14.19
N LEU A 23 -2.79 -24.46 -13.42
CA LEU A 23 -1.98 -23.32 -13.83
C LEU A 23 -1.12 -23.65 -15.07
N HIS A 24 -0.55 -24.85 -15.12
CA HIS A 24 0.18 -25.33 -16.30
C HIS A 24 -0.72 -25.42 -17.54
N SER A 25 -1.90 -26.04 -17.39
CA SER A 25 -2.89 -26.12 -18.45
C SER A 25 -3.38 -24.75 -18.94
N LEU A 26 -3.55 -23.79 -18.02
CA LEU A 26 -3.92 -22.42 -18.36
C LEU A 26 -2.84 -21.72 -19.21
N TRP A 27 -1.57 -21.96 -18.85
CA TRP A 27 -0.44 -21.47 -19.62
C TRP A 27 -0.44 -22.04 -21.04
N ASP A 28 -0.62 -23.35 -21.20
CA ASP A 28 -0.65 -24.00 -22.53
C ASP A 28 -1.79 -23.44 -23.39
N LYS A 29 -2.97 -23.22 -22.81
CA LYS A 29 -4.10 -22.58 -23.51
C LYS A 29 -3.76 -21.15 -23.93
N CYS A 30 -3.10 -20.38 -23.08
CA CYS A 30 -2.69 -19.03 -23.37
C CYS A 30 -1.70 -18.99 -24.55
N MET A 31 -0.70 -19.89 -24.56
CA MET A 31 0.27 -20.04 -25.63
C MET A 31 -0.36 -20.46 -26.96
N GLN A 32 -1.32 -21.39 -26.94
CA GLN A 32 -2.03 -21.81 -28.16
C GLN A 32 -2.86 -20.66 -28.76
N ASN A 33 -3.48 -19.83 -27.94
CA ASN A 33 -4.30 -18.70 -28.38
C ASN A 33 -3.45 -17.57 -29.00
N LEU A 34 -2.16 -17.51 -28.71
CA LEU A 34 -1.23 -16.50 -29.23
C LEU A 34 -0.61 -16.87 -30.57
N GLY A 35 -0.89 -18.08 -31.11
CA GLY A 35 -0.52 -18.47 -32.48
C GLY A 35 0.99 -18.54 -32.75
N GLY A 36 1.81 -18.81 -31.73
CA GLY A 36 3.25 -18.98 -31.88
C GLY A 36 4.05 -17.67 -31.95
N THR A 37 3.49 -16.55 -31.51
CA THR A 37 4.27 -15.32 -31.27
C THR A 37 5.24 -15.52 -30.10
N ASP A 38 6.39 -14.88 -30.15
CA ASP A 38 7.39 -14.91 -29.06
C ASP A 38 6.76 -14.34 -27.76
N VAL A 39 6.32 -15.25 -26.90
CA VAL A 39 5.74 -14.89 -25.59
C VAL A 39 6.80 -15.11 -24.52
N ALA A 40 7.05 -14.09 -23.73
CA ALA A 40 7.97 -14.19 -22.62
C ALA A 40 7.20 -14.30 -21.30
N ARG A 41 7.60 -15.26 -20.47
CA ARG A 41 7.23 -15.28 -19.04
C ARG A 41 8.22 -14.38 -18.29
N ALA A 42 8.01 -13.08 -18.41
CA ALA A 42 8.91 -12.07 -17.82
C ALA A 42 8.40 -11.60 -16.46
N LEU A 43 8.08 -12.55 -15.58
CA LEU A 43 7.69 -12.23 -14.21
C LEU A 43 8.92 -11.83 -13.39
N THR A 44 8.78 -10.81 -12.54
CA THR A 44 9.85 -10.26 -11.71
C THR A 44 9.69 -10.61 -10.23
N MET A 45 8.50 -11.02 -9.81
CA MET A 45 8.20 -11.35 -8.41
C MET A 45 6.94 -12.20 -8.27
N ASN A 46 6.74 -12.75 -7.08
CA ASN A 46 5.47 -13.24 -6.59
C ASN A 46 4.84 -12.18 -5.67
N LEU A 47 3.55 -11.90 -5.84
CA LEU A 47 2.78 -11.04 -4.95
C LEU A 47 1.69 -11.84 -4.27
N ILE A 48 1.68 -11.90 -2.94
CA ILE A 48 0.59 -12.46 -2.14
C ILE A 48 -0.17 -11.28 -1.56
N ALA A 49 -1.39 -11.05 -2.01
CA ALA A 49 -2.22 -9.94 -1.56
C ALA A 49 -3.47 -10.46 -0.85
N ILE A 50 -3.71 -10.00 0.38
CA ILE A 50 -4.80 -10.47 1.25
C ILE A 50 -5.72 -9.32 1.57
N ALA A 51 -7.01 -9.48 1.32
CA ALA A 51 -8.05 -8.49 1.63
C ALA A 51 -9.35 -9.17 2.07
N ASP A 52 -10.25 -8.41 2.67
CA ASP A 52 -11.63 -8.84 2.85
C ASP A 52 -12.36 -8.81 1.51
N VAL A 53 -13.30 -9.73 1.28
CA VAL A 53 -14.07 -9.84 0.03
C VAL A 53 -14.77 -8.54 -0.36
N SER A 54 -15.16 -7.71 0.61
CA SER A 54 -15.72 -6.38 0.36
C SER A 54 -14.78 -5.43 -0.38
N ASN A 55 -13.47 -5.71 -0.38
CA ASN A 55 -12.43 -4.91 -1.03
C ASN A 55 -11.87 -5.58 -2.30
N GLU A 56 -12.53 -6.62 -2.80
CA GLU A 56 -12.10 -7.41 -3.96
C GLU A 56 -11.81 -6.54 -5.18
N GLU A 57 -12.73 -5.66 -5.57
CA GLU A 57 -12.58 -4.78 -6.74
C GLU A 57 -11.36 -3.85 -6.59
N SER A 58 -11.18 -3.28 -5.40
CA SER A 58 -10.02 -2.42 -5.10
C SER A 58 -8.71 -3.20 -5.18
N LEU A 59 -8.67 -4.43 -4.67
CA LEU A 59 -7.48 -5.27 -4.71
C LEU A 59 -7.10 -5.65 -6.14
N HIS A 60 -8.08 -6.03 -6.96
CA HIS A 60 -7.87 -6.31 -8.39
C HIS A 60 -7.32 -5.09 -9.13
N GLU A 61 -7.88 -3.89 -8.90
CA GLU A 61 -7.42 -2.68 -9.58
C GLU A 61 -5.99 -2.31 -9.15
N VAL A 62 -5.67 -2.39 -7.87
CA VAL A 62 -4.32 -2.15 -7.33
C VAL A 62 -3.33 -3.14 -7.95
N THR A 63 -3.65 -4.43 -7.97
CA THR A 63 -2.81 -5.48 -8.55
C THR A 63 -2.59 -5.25 -10.04
N LYS A 64 -3.63 -4.96 -10.78
CA LYS A 64 -3.57 -4.65 -12.22
C LYS A 64 -2.70 -3.42 -12.52
N GLN A 65 -2.81 -2.38 -11.70
CA GLN A 65 -1.96 -1.20 -11.83
C GLN A 65 -0.49 -1.52 -11.50
N LEU A 66 -0.24 -2.31 -10.47
CA LEU A 66 1.10 -2.75 -10.10
C LEU A 66 1.74 -3.59 -11.21
N GLN A 67 1.01 -4.55 -11.75
CA GLN A 67 1.45 -5.42 -12.84
C GLN A 67 1.80 -4.68 -14.14
N ARG A 68 1.34 -3.43 -14.33
CA ARG A 68 1.76 -2.59 -15.46
C ARG A 68 3.24 -2.22 -15.41
N HIS A 69 3.82 -2.13 -14.23
CA HIS A 69 5.20 -1.70 -14.00
C HIS A 69 6.08 -2.84 -13.47
N MET A 70 5.49 -3.75 -12.71
CA MET A 70 6.14 -4.88 -12.04
C MET A 70 5.38 -6.17 -12.37
N PRO A 71 5.67 -6.81 -13.52
CA PRO A 71 5.02 -8.07 -13.90
C PRO A 71 5.20 -9.12 -12.82
N CYS A 72 4.12 -9.65 -12.29
CA CYS A 72 4.16 -10.60 -11.18
C CYS A 72 3.16 -11.75 -11.37
N ARG A 73 3.45 -12.87 -10.69
CA ARG A 73 2.42 -13.86 -10.34
C ARG A 73 1.72 -13.36 -9.11
N ALA A 74 0.43 -13.03 -9.25
CA ALA A 74 -0.38 -12.50 -8.18
C ALA A 74 -1.27 -13.59 -7.57
N PHE A 75 -1.21 -13.74 -6.26
CA PHE A 75 -2.12 -14.54 -5.45
C PHE A 75 -3.03 -13.58 -4.69
N LEU A 76 -4.29 -13.48 -5.10
CA LEU A 76 -5.30 -12.67 -4.42
C LEU A 76 -6.09 -13.55 -3.48
N ILE A 77 -5.97 -13.30 -2.19
CA ILE A 77 -6.60 -14.06 -1.13
C ILE A 77 -7.70 -13.21 -0.53
N LEU A 78 -8.94 -13.61 -0.78
CA LEU A 78 -10.13 -12.90 -0.34
C LEU A 78 -10.73 -13.63 0.87
N ILE A 79 -10.80 -12.91 1.99
CA ILE A 79 -11.41 -13.43 3.20
C ILE A 79 -12.92 -13.23 3.09
N ASP A 80 -13.62 -14.36 3.01
CA ASP A 80 -15.08 -14.45 2.91
C ASP A 80 -15.60 -15.53 3.86
N GLU A 81 -16.28 -15.11 4.92
CA GLU A 81 -16.85 -16.04 5.91
C GLU A 81 -17.96 -16.96 5.33
N GLN A 82 -18.45 -16.64 4.14
CA GLN A 82 -19.45 -17.45 3.41
C GLN A 82 -18.81 -18.37 2.36
N ALA A 83 -17.48 -18.37 2.22
CA ALA A 83 -16.81 -19.25 1.27
C ALA A 83 -17.02 -20.73 1.61
N ASP A 84 -17.62 -21.46 0.68
CA ASP A 84 -17.94 -22.89 0.85
C ASP A 84 -17.04 -23.79 0.00
N SER A 85 -16.42 -23.25 -1.03
CA SER A 85 -15.69 -24.04 -2.03
C SER A 85 -14.19 -24.00 -1.81
N GLN A 86 -13.56 -25.16 -1.92
CA GLN A 86 -12.09 -25.27 -2.00
C GLN A 86 -11.62 -25.09 -3.46
N THR A 87 -12.11 -24.04 -4.11
CA THR A 87 -11.79 -23.73 -5.50
C THR A 87 -11.08 -22.38 -5.59
N ALA A 88 -10.27 -22.23 -6.64
CA ALA A 88 -9.63 -20.99 -7.02
C ALA A 88 -9.98 -20.63 -8.45
N GLU A 89 -10.01 -19.34 -8.72
CA GLU A 89 -10.08 -18.81 -10.07
C GLU A 89 -8.66 -18.50 -10.54
N LEU A 90 -8.27 -19.05 -11.69
CA LEU A 90 -6.98 -18.78 -12.31
C LEU A 90 -7.20 -17.95 -13.57
N SER A 91 -6.39 -16.93 -13.76
CA SER A 91 -6.36 -16.16 -14.99
C SER A 91 -4.94 -15.95 -15.50
N ALA A 92 -4.80 -15.97 -16.82
CA ALA A 92 -3.58 -15.59 -17.51
C ALA A 92 -3.94 -14.51 -18.53
N THR A 93 -3.35 -13.33 -18.36
CA THR A 93 -3.62 -12.17 -19.22
C THR A 93 -2.36 -11.80 -19.98
N THR A 94 -2.46 -11.70 -21.31
CA THR A 94 -1.36 -11.22 -22.14
C THR A 94 -1.34 -9.71 -22.17
N ARG A 95 -0.14 -9.17 -22.11
CA ARG A 95 0.14 -7.76 -22.25
C ARG A 95 1.11 -7.56 -23.41
N SER A 96 0.67 -6.83 -24.41
CA SER A 96 1.56 -6.38 -25.49
C SER A 96 2.53 -5.31 -24.97
N HIS A 97 3.85 -5.57 -25.16
CA HIS A 97 4.90 -4.62 -24.88
C HIS A 97 5.68 -4.34 -26.18
N ASP A 98 5.51 -3.14 -26.74
CA ASP A 98 6.24 -2.61 -27.90
C ASP A 98 6.37 -3.56 -29.12
N SER A 99 5.25 -4.06 -29.61
CA SER A 99 5.11 -4.81 -30.90
C SER A 99 6.04 -6.03 -31.13
N ILE A 100 6.83 -6.43 -30.15
CA ILE A 100 7.84 -7.49 -30.32
C ILE A 100 7.57 -8.71 -29.43
N ARG A 101 7.06 -8.53 -28.20
CA ARG A 101 6.84 -9.63 -27.26
C ARG A 101 5.62 -9.38 -26.37
N ASP A 102 4.81 -10.40 -26.20
CA ASP A 102 3.72 -10.40 -25.23
C ASP A 102 4.24 -10.96 -23.90
N ILE A 103 3.90 -10.29 -22.80
CA ILE A 103 4.16 -10.76 -21.44
C ILE A 103 2.90 -11.38 -20.88
N VAL A 104 2.99 -12.58 -20.34
CA VAL A 104 1.87 -13.22 -19.63
C VAL A 104 1.95 -12.90 -18.16
N LEU A 105 0.87 -12.32 -17.65
CA LEU A 105 0.61 -12.06 -16.24
C LEU A 105 -0.31 -13.14 -15.70
N GLU A 106 0.00 -13.65 -14.53
CA GLU A 106 -0.76 -14.72 -13.89
C GLU A 106 -1.43 -14.22 -12.62
N GLU A 107 -2.69 -14.54 -12.45
CA GLU A 107 -3.44 -14.21 -11.25
C GLU A 107 -4.21 -15.45 -10.76
N ILE A 108 -4.09 -15.73 -9.48
CA ILE A 108 -4.78 -16.82 -8.79
C ILE A 108 -5.60 -16.21 -7.66
N VAL A 109 -6.93 -16.32 -7.73
CA VAL A 109 -7.84 -15.80 -6.74
C VAL A 109 -8.35 -16.93 -5.87
N LEU A 110 -8.12 -16.85 -4.58
CA LEU A 110 -8.57 -17.80 -3.56
C LEU A 110 -9.58 -17.11 -2.65
N ARG A 111 -10.77 -17.70 -2.48
CA ARG A 111 -11.73 -17.27 -1.45
C ARG A 111 -11.73 -18.27 -0.32
N LEU A 112 -11.50 -17.80 0.91
CA LEU A 112 -11.42 -18.65 2.09
C LEU A 112 -11.89 -17.89 3.35
N ARG A 113 -12.24 -18.64 4.38
CA ARG A 113 -12.64 -18.07 5.66
C ARG A 113 -11.39 -17.70 6.49
N GLU A 114 -11.54 -16.77 7.41
CA GLU A 114 -10.47 -16.38 8.34
C GLU A 114 -9.76 -17.59 8.99
N LYS A 115 -10.53 -18.56 9.45
CA LYS A 115 -10.01 -19.79 10.08
C LYS A 115 -9.13 -20.65 9.17
N ASP A 116 -9.25 -20.48 7.86
CA ASP A 116 -8.54 -21.28 6.85
C ASP A 116 -7.19 -20.58 6.43
N LEU A 117 -6.90 -19.37 6.92
CA LEU A 117 -5.62 -18.67 6.69
C LEU A 117 -4.37 -19.53 6.96
N PRO A 118 -4.31 -20.39 8.00
CA PRO A 118 -3.17 -21.26 8.22
C PRO A 118 -2.89 -22.27 7.10
N LEU A 119 -3.83 -22.50 6.19
CA LEU A 119 -3.65 -23.43 5.05
C LEU A 119 -2.88 -22.76 3.89
N ILE A 120 -2.83 -21.43 3.83
CA ILE A 120 -2.24 -20.65 2.74
C ILE A 120 -0.80 -21.09 2.41
N PRO A 121 0.11 -21.23 3.39
CA PRO A 121 1.49 -21.63 3.06
C PRO A 121 1.56 -22.97 2.34
N GLY A 122 0.74 -23.95 2.73
CA GLY A 122 0.67 -25.25 2.06
C GLY A 122 0.13 -25.15 0.64
N LEU A 123 -0.84 -24.28 0.42
CA LEU A 123 -1.46 -24.07 -0.90
C LEU A 123 -0.54 -23.31 -1.86
N LEU A 124 0.17 -22.29 -1.39
CA LEU A 124 0.95 -21.42 -2.24
C LEU A 124 2.36 -21.93 -2.52
N ARG A 125 2.99 -22.64 -1.59
CA ARG A 125 4.38 -23.12 -1.75
C ARG A 125 4.65 -23.85 -3.08
N PRO A 126 3.80 -24.75 -3.58
CA PRO A 126 4.01 -25.39 -4.88
C PRO A 126 3.74 -24.48 -6.09
N LEU A 127 3.19 -23.29 -5.87
CA LEU A 127 2.85 -22.32 -6.92
C LEU A 127 3.79 -21.12 -6.98
N ILE A 128 4.50 -20.83 -5.91
CA ILE A 128 5.50 -19.76 -5.85
C ILE A 128 6.65 -20.10 -6.79
N ILE A 129 7.15 -19.10 -7.51
CA ILE A 129 8.35 -19.22 -8.34
C ILE A 129 9.55 -18.97 -7.43
N ASP A 130 10.29 -20.01 -7.11
CA ASP A 130 11.36 -19.99 -6.10
C ASP A 130 12.50 -19.01 -6.41
N ASP A 131 12.82 -18.81 -7.69
CA ASP A 131 13.89 -17.90 -8.15
C ASP A 131 13.48 -16.42 -8.12
N LEU A 132 12.22 -16.11 -7.79
CA LEU A 132 11.71 -14.76 -7.76
C LEU A 132 11.41 -14.31 -6.32
N PRO A 133 11.67 -13.03 -5.99
CA PRO A 133 11.28 -12.49 -4.70
C PRO A 133 9.78 -12.57 -4.49
N SER A 134 9.38 -12.84 -3.27
CA SER A 134 7.98 -12.91 -2.85
C SER A 134 7.68 -11.79 -1.87
N HIS A 135 6.58 -11.08 -2.12
CA HIS A 135 6.12 -9.98 -1.29
C HIS A 135 4.70 -10.24 -0.80
N LEU A 136 4.45 -9.97 0.47
CA LEU A 136 3.12 -10.01 1.06
C LEU A 136 2.53 -8.59 1.11
N TYR A 137 1.34 -8.38 0.58
CA TYR A 137 0.53 -7.18 0.80
C TYR A 137 -0.69 -7.52 1.66
N TRP A 138 -0.67 -7.08 2.91
CA TRP A 138 -1.77 -7.25 3.85
C TRP A 138 -2.69 -6.03 3.80
N SER A 139 -3.73 -6.11 2.97
CA SER A 139 -4.70 -5.03 2.70
C SER A 139 -5.97 -5.16 3.54
N ARG A 140 -5.80 -5.28 4.85
CA ARG A 140 -6.90 -5.38 5.81
C ARG A 140 -6.49 -4.91 7.20
N SER A 141 -7.41 -4.90 8.16
CA SER A 141 -7.11 -4.59 9.55
C SER A 141 -5.99 -5.49 10.10
N TRP A 142 -5.28 -4.99 11.10
CA TRP A 142 -4.23 -5.78 11.77
C TRP A 142 -4.84 -7.05 12.36
N PRO A 143 -4.24 -8.22 12.17
CA PRO A 143 -4.81 -9.47 12.68
C PRO A 143 -4.80 -9.49 14.20
N GLY A 144 -5.92 -9.90 14.81
CA GLY A 144 -6.00 -10.09 16.27
C GLY A 144 -5.07 -11.17 16.80
N ASN A 145 -4.66 -12.10 15.92
CA ASN A 145 -3.60 -13.08 16.16
C ASN A 145 -2.47 -12.86 15.15
N GLU A 146 -1.36 -12.28 15.59
CA GLU A 146 -0.20 -11.96 14.75
C GLU A 146 0.43 -13.20 14.08
N LEU A 147 0.26 -14.40 14.68
CA LEU A 147 0.71 -15.65 14.07
C LEU A 147 0.13 -15.89 12.68
N GLN A 148 -1.04 -15.35 12.36
CA GLN A 148 -1.64 -15.48 11.03
C GLN A 148 -0.79 -14.75 9.98
N LEU A 149 -0.42 -13.51 10.25
CA LEU A 149 0.45 -12.73 9.36
C LEU A 149 1.84 -13.37 9.28
N ASP A 150 2.42 -13.74 10.41
CA ASP A 150 3.77 -14.32 10.48
C ASP A 150 3.86 -15.64 9.71
N THR A 151 2.83 -16.47 9.80
CA THR A 151 2.79 -17.75 9.07
C THR A 151 2.83 -17.54 7.56
N ILE A 152 2.15 -16.52 7.04
CA ILE A 152 2.13 -16.22 5.61
C ILE A 152 3.39 -15.44 5.22
N ALA A 153 3.84 -14.52 6.07
CA ALA A 153 5.06 -13.74 5.84
C ALA A 153 6.32 -14.61 5.70
N GLN A 154 6.33 -15.81 6.28
CA GLN A 154 7.41 -16.78 6.09
C GLN A 154 7.61 -17.25 4.63
N LEU A 155 6.61 -17.04 3.76
CA LEU A 155 6.74 -17.29 2.33
C LEU A 155 7.40 -16.11 1.58
N CYS A 156 7.62 -14.99 2.25
CA CYS A 156 7.99 -13.73 1.63
C CYS A 156 9.27 -13.17 2.25
N GLN A 157 10.04 -12.44 1.44
CA GLN A 157 11.18 -11.66 1.91
C GLN A 157 10.73 -10.34 2.55
N HIS A 158 9.53 -9.86 2.18
CA HIS A 158 9.05 -8.57 2.62
C HIS A 158 7.53 -8.57 2.77
N ALA A 159 7.05 -7.99 3.85
CA ALA A 159 5.63 -7.78 4.11
C ALA A 159 5.29 -6.28 4.05
N ILE A 160 4.16 -5.97 3.43
CA ILE A 160 3.64 -4.61 3.27
C ILE A 160 2.27 -4.57 3.94
N VAL A 161 2.09 -3.63 4.83
CA VAL A 161 0.83 -3.39 5.54
C VAL A 161 0.33 -1.97 5.24
N ASP A 162 -0.94 -1.73 5.48
CA ASP A 162 -1.53 -0.39 5.39
C ASP A 162 -2.23 -0.02 6.69
N SER A 163 -1.56 0.74 7.54
CA SER A 163 -2.13 1.15 8.82
C SER A 163 -3.33 2.09 8.70
N GLN A 164 -3.63 2.60 7.51
CA GLN A 164 -4.87 3.34 7.26
C GLN A 164 -6.12 2.45 7.42
N LEU A 165 -5.96 1.14 7.21
CA LEU A 165 -7.03 0.14 7.33
C LEU A 165 -7.20 -0.41 8.75
N PHE A 166 -6.42 0.06 9.72
CA PHE A 166 -6.43 -0.44 11.08
C PHE A 166 -7.69 -0.03 11.84
N GLY A 167 -8.26 -0.98 12.57
CA GLY A 167 -9.45 -0.75 13.38
C GLY A 167 -9.16 0.08 14.64
N ASN A 168 -8.00 -0.13 15.24
CA ASN A 168 -7.54 0.58 16.42
C ASN A 168 -6.06 1.03 16.29
N PRO A 169 -5.79 2.10 15.52
CA PRO A 169 -4.42 2.55 15.29
C PRO A 169 -3.62 2.85 16.55
N ALA A 170 -4.28 3.22 17.66
CA ALA A 170 -3.60 3.52 18.92
C ALA A 170 -2.91 2.29 19.54
N LEU A 171 -3.46 1.09 19.34
CA LEU A 171 -2.88 -0.16 19.83
C LEU A 171 -1.97 -0.80 18.79
N GLU A 172 -2.29 -0.66 17.51
CA GLU A 172 -1.68 -1.42 16.43
C GLU A 172 -0.41 -0.75 15.87
N LEU A 173 -0.38 0.59 15.78
CA LEU A 173 0.80 1.32 15.28
C LEU A 173 2.08 1.08 16.10
N PRO A 174 2.07 1.02 17.45
CA PRO A 174 3.28 0.71 18.21
C PRO A 174 3.88 -0.65 17.85
N ILE A 175 3.04 -1.66 17.60
CA ILE A 175 3.48 -3.02 17.21
C ILE A 175 4.19 -2.96 15.86
N ILE A 176 3.57 -2.31 14.87
CA ILE A 176 4.15 -2.15 13.54
C ILE A 176 5.49 -1.40 13.60
N LYS A 177 5.53 -0.31 14.38
CA LYS A 177 6.75 0.49 14.54
C LYS A 177 7.88 -0.33 15.12
N GLN A 178 7.61 -1.15 16.13
CA GLN A 178 8.58 -2.05 16.71
C GLN A 178 9.09 -3.05 15.67
N ARG A 179 8.21 -3.73 14.94
CA ARG A 179 8.58 -4.71 13.91
C ARG A 179 9.41 -4.10 12.77
N CYS A 180 9.07 -2.89 12.32
CA CYS A 180 9.87 -2.18 11.32
C CYS A 180 11.27 -1.85 11.85
N GLN A 181 11.40 -1.47 13.12
CA GLN A 181 12.69 -1.16 13.74
C GLN A 181 13.57 -2.40 13.95
N GLU A 182 12.97 -3.55 14.20
CA GLU A 182 13.66 -4.83 14.36
C GLU A 182 14.15 -5.43 13.03
N GLY A 183 13.87 -4.77 11.89
CA GLY A 183 14.34 -5.22 10.58
C GLY A 183 13.62 -6.46 10.06
N GLN A 184 12.39 -6.70 10.50
CA GLN A 184 11.60 -7.90 10.15
C GLN A 184 11.04 -7.86 8.71
N GLY A 185 11.62 -7.04 7.82
CA GLY A 185 11.15 -6.95 6.42
C GLY A 185 9.71 -6.47 6.31
N LEU A 186 9.29 -5.51 7.16
CA LEU A 186 7.94 -4.96 7.19
C LEU A 186 7.95 -3.48 6.79
N THR A 187 7.05 -3.08 5.91
CA THR A 187 6.82 -1.67 5.52
C THR A 187 5.35 -1.30 5.67
N ASP A 188 5.09 -0.17 6.31
CA ASP A 188 3.76 0.43 6.37
C ASP A 188 3.59 1.47 5.25
N LEU A 189 2.61 1.26 4.36
CA LEU A 189 2.28 2.20 3.28
C LEU A 189 1.91 3.58 3.80
N ASN A 190 1.28 3.63 4.97
CA ASN A 190 0.89 4.90 5.54
C ASN A 190 2.09 5.73 6.01
N TRP A 191 3.20 5.08 6.40
CA TRP A 191 4.47 5.75 6.67
C TRP A 191 5.06 6.40 5.40
N LEU A 192 4.84 5.80 4.24
CA LEU A 192 5.21 6.42 2.95
C LEU A 192 4.30 7.62 2.64
N ARG A 193 3.00 7.55 2.98
CA ARG A 193 2.04 8.67 2.78
C ARG A 193 2.39 9.91 3.59
N VAL A 194 3.03 9.79 4.75
CA VAL A 194 3.48 10.95 5.54
C VAL A 194 4.82 11.53 5.06
N GLN A 195 5.53 10.89 4.14
CA GLN A 195 6.82 11.39 3.64
C GLN A 195 6.74 12.79 3.00
N PRO A 196 5.74 13.14 2.16
CA PRO A 196 5.60 14.50 1.64
C PRO A 196 5.41 15.56 2.73
N TRP A 197 4.69 15.24 3.81
CA TRP A 197 4.50 16.11 4.96
C TRP A 197 5.82 16.41 5.66
N ARG A 198 6.63 15.38 5.91
CA ARG A 198 7.95 15.50 6.51
C ARG A 198 8.88 16.38 5.67
N ARG A 199 8.83 16.20 4.34
CA ARG A 199 9.61 17.00 3.39
C ARG A 199 9.15 18.45 3.39
N ALA A 200 7.85 18.71 3.30
CA ALA A 200 7.29 20.06 3.32
C ALA A 200 7.63 20.81 4.62
N LEU A 201 7.63 20.10 5.75
CA LEU A 201 8.06 20.65 7.03
C LEU A 201 9.55 20.99 7.04
N ALA A 202 10.40 20.06 6.59
CA ALA A 202 11.84 20.30 6.54
C ALA A 202 12.20 21.53 5.68
N GLU A 203 11.55 21.68 4.51
CA GLU A 203 11.67 22.86 3.64
C GLU A 203 11.19 24.15 4.34
N SER A 204 10.11 24.04 5.13
CA SER A 204 9.56 25.18 5.87
C SER A 204 10.51 25.65 6.95
N PHE A 205 11.10 24.73 7.71
CA PHE A 205 12.03 25.06 8.78
C PHE A 205 13.29 25.76 8.30
N GLN A 206 13.74 25.56 7.07
CA GLN A 206 14.86 26.30 6.48
C GLN A 206 14.65 27.82 6.38
N ARG A 207 13.40 28.28 6.52
CA ARG A 207 13.02 29.70 6.47
C ARG A 207 12.98 30.38 7.84
N PHE A 208 13.24 29.62 8.89
CA PHE A 208 13.28 30.11 10.26
C PHE A 208 14.72 30.09 10.81
N GLU A 209 15.06 31.04 11.60
CA GLU A 209 16.20 30.96 12.52
C GLU A 209 15.79 30.08 13.70
N TRP A 210 15.75 28.76 13.46
CA TRP A 210 15.30 27.80 14.45
C TRP A 210 16.39 27.50 15.47
N GLN A 211 16.05 27.61 16.75
CA GLN A 211 16.90 27.22 17.87
C GLN A 211 16.35 25.91 18.47
N PRO A 212 17.20 24.90 18.73
CA PRO A 212 16.80 23.60 19.25
C PRO A 212 15.98 23.66 20.54
N ASP A 213 16.17 24.65 21.37
CA ASP A 213 15.51 24.82 22.67
C ASP A 213 14.14 25.53 22.59
N THR A 214 13.69 25.83 21.38
CA THR A 214 12.40 26.50 21.19
C THR A 214 11.26 25.49 21.30
N ALA A 215 10.33 25.71 22.22
CA ALA A 215 9.14 24.89 22.35
C ALA A 215 8.30 24.93 21.06
N VAL A 216 8.06 23.76 20.47
CA VAL A 216 7.25 23.59 19.27
C VAL A 216 5.87 23.08 19.68
N LYS A 217 4.82 23.78 19.27
CA LYS A 217 3.43 23.34 19.46
C LYS A 217 2.82 23.00 18.12
N GLY A 218 2.22 21.81 18.02
CA GLY A 218 1.55 21.34 16.82
C GLY A 218 0.07 21.06 17.07
N ILE A 219 -0.76 21.32 16.07
CA ILE A 219 -2.17 20.90 16.03
C ILE A 219 -2.37 20.15 14.72
N ILE A 220 -2.85 18.92 14.81
CA ILE A 220 -3.24 18.12 13.63
C ILE A 220 -4.76 17.94 13.68
N ARG A 221 -5.45 18.45 12.65
CA ARG A 221 -6.87 18.16 12.45
C ARG A 221 -7.02 17.08 11.39
N HIS A 222 -7.93 16.14 11.65
CA HIS A 222 -8.07 14.98 10.77
C HIS A 222 -9.53 14.53 10.61
N GLY A 223 -9.86 14.05 9.42
CA GLY A 223 -11.07 13.30 9.15
C GLY A 223 -11.02 11.89 9.74
N LYS A 224 -12.13 11.19 9.70
CA LYS A 224 -12.29 9.88 10.34
C LYS A 224 -11.32 8.80 9.82
N ASN A 225 -11.02 8.80 8.52
CA ASN A 225 -10.14 7.80 7.90
C ASN A 225 -8.65 8.16 8.01
N ALA A 226 -8.32 9.39 8.41
CA ALA A 226 -6.94 9.87 8.45
C ALA A 226 -6.30 9.78 9.85
N ARG A 227 -6.95 9.10 10.80
CA ARG A 227 -6.48 9.03 12.18
C ARG A 227 -5.09 8.38 12.29
N ALA A 228 -4.87 7.23 11.65
CA ALA A 228 -3.57 6.56 11.68
C ALA A 228 -2.46 7.43 11.06
N THR A 229 -2.73 8.07 9.92
CA THR A 229 -1.81 9.02 9.28
C THR A 229 -1.43 10.17 10.21
N SER A 230 -2.41 10.71 10.93
CA SER A 230 -2.21 11.82 11.88
C SER A 230 -1.40 11.39 13.10
N MET A 231 -1.61 10.17 13.60
CA MET A 231 -0.82 9.61 14.70
C MET A 231 0.64 9.43 14.29
N LEU A 232 0.90 8.85 13.11
CA LEU A 232 2.27 8.69 12.58
C LEU A 232 2.97 10.05 12.42
N LEU A 233 2.24 11.06 11.96
CA LEU A 233 2.78 12.42 11.82
C LEU A 233 3.05 13.07 13.18
N ALA A 234 2.16 12.90 14.15
CA ALA A 234 2.32 13.41 15.52
C ALA A 234 3.53 12.76 16.21
N ASP A 235 3.67 11.44 16.11
CA ASP A 235 4.81 10.71 16.67
C ASP A 235 6.12 11.19 16.05
N TRP A 236 6.16 11.36 14.73
CA TRP A 236 7.34 11.84 14.04
C TRP A 236 7.72 13.28 14.47
N LEU A 237 6.75 14.17 14.64
CA LEU A 237 6.96 15.54 15.15
C LEU A 237 7.50 15.51 16.57
N HIS A 238 6.96 14.65 17.42
CA HIS A 238 7.45 14.50 18.80
C HIS A 238 8.91 14.00 18.80
N GLU A 239 9.23 12.99 18.03
CA GLU A 239 10.59 12.41 17.98
C GLU A 239 11.64 13.36 17.41
N ARG A 240 11.26 14.17 16.40
CA ARG A 240 12.23 15.01 15.69
C ARG A 240 12.37 16.42 16.22
N LEU A 241 11.29 16.95 16.80
CA LEU A 241 11.21 18.36 17.22
C LEU A 241 10.88 18.52 18.70
N ALA A 242 10.75 17.42 19.45
CA ALA A 242 10.19 17.43 20.81
C ALA A 242 8.86 18.21 20.89
N ALA A 243 8.08 18.19 19.77
CA ALA A 243 6.86 18.96 19.67
C ALA A 243 5.77 18.44 20.59
N SER A 244 5.04 19.34 21.26
CA SER A 244 3.78 19.02 21.89
C SER A 244 2.67 19.10 20.85
N VAL A 245 2.13 17.95 20.45
CA VAL A 245 1.13 17.85 19.38
C VAL A 245 -0.24 17.49 19.97
N VAL A 246 -1.23 18.29 19.60
CA VAL A 246 -2.66 18.00 19.90
C VAL A 246 -3.31 17.47 18.63
N MET A 247 -4.02 16.36 18.72
CA MET A 247 -4.82 15.81 17.63
C MET A 247 -6.29 16.13 17.86
N GLU A 248 -6.94 16.73 16.88
CA GLU A 248 -8.33 17.14 16.93
C GLU A 248 -9.10 16.49 15.76
N PRO A 249 -10.25 15.83 16.01
CA PRO A 249 -11.15 15.47 14.92
C PRO A 249 -11.62 16.75 14.20
N ASP A 250 -11.65 16.73 12.88
CA ASP A 250 -12.20 17.86 12.13
C ASP A 250 -13.72 17.90 12.32
N GLY A 251 -14.20 18.93 13.04
CA GLY A 251 -15.62 19.13 13.32
C GLY A 251 -16.46 19.54 12.11
N HIS A 252 -15.83 19.89 10.98
CA HIS A 252 -16.47 20.29 9.74
C HIS A 252 -16.57 19.14 8.73
N HIS A 253 -17.20 18.03 9.13
CA HIS A 253 -17.29 16.79 8.35
C HIS A 253 -17.80 16.94 6.90
N ASP A 254 -18.56 17.98 6.58
CA ASP A 254 -19.18 18.13 5.26
C ASP A 254 -18.29 18.88 4.24
N SER A 255 -17.29 19.64 4.67
CA SER A 255 -16.50 20.48 3.76
C SER A 255 -15.10 19.96 3.46
N THR A 256 -14.52 19.12 4.32
CA THR A 256 -13.10 18.70 4.21
C THR A 256 -12.90 17.24 3.81
N GLY A 257 -13.93 16.40 3.95
CA GLY A 257 -13.90 14.99 3.58
C GLY A 257 -13.26 14.07 4.66
N PRO A 258 -13.56 12.75 4.61
CA PRO A 258 -13.20 11.80 5.65
C PRO A 258 -11.69 11.54 5.78
N ASP A 259 -10.94 11.87 4.77
CA ASP A 259 -9.50 11.66 4.70
C ASP A 259 -8.69 12.95 4.81
N HIS A 260 -9.30 14.03 5.24
CA HIS A 260 -8.64 15.32 5.42
C HIS A 260 -7.56 15.24 6.50
N VAL A 261 -6.45 15.92 6.27
CA VAL A 261 -5.42 16.20 7.27
C VAL A 261 -4.97 17.65 7.10
N SER A 262 -4.90 18.37 8.21
CA SER A 262 -4.23 19.66 8.27
C SER A 262 -3.28 19.70 9.47
N LEU A 263 -2.16 20.36 9.30
CA LEU A 263 -1.13 20.53 10.31
C LEU A 263 -0.83 22.00 10.50
N GLN A 264 -0.88 22.45 11.75
CA GLN A 264 -0.40 23.77 12.15
C GLN A 264 0.74 23.61 13.15
N ILE A 265 1.86 24.29 12.93
CA ILE A 265 2.97 24.36 13.86
C ILE A 265 3.17 25.81 14.26
N ALA A 266 3.13 26.08 15.56
CA ALA A 266 3.43 27.37 16.15
C ALA A 266 4.85 27.37 16.72
N LEU A 267 5.62 28.39 16.35
CA LEU A 267 6.98 28.67 16.79
C LEU A 267 7.02 30.06 17.42
N ALA A 268 7.98 30.33 18.29
CA ALA A 268 8.17 31.68 18.83
C ALA A 268 8.38 32.73 17.72
N SER A 269 9.01 32.34 16.60
CA SER A 269 9.33 33.20 15.46
C SER A 269 8.28 33.19 14.34
N GLY A 270 7.17 32.42 14.46
CA GLY A 270 6.12 32.38 13.45
C GLY A 270 5.31 31.09 13.43
N LYS A 271 4.71 30.79 12.28
CA LYS A 271 3.91 29.56 12.11
C LYS A 271 4.10 28.89 10.73
N ILE A 272 3.92 27.59 10.73
CA ILE A 272 3.81 26.77 9.53
C ILE A 272 2.41 26.15 9.49
N GLU A 273 1.78 26.18 8.34
CA GLU A 273 0.48 25.58 8.13
C GLU A 273 0.51 24.75 6.84
N ILE A 274 0.18 23.47 6.95
CA ILE A 274 0.15 22.54 5.82
C ILE A 274 -1.25 21.95 5.75
N VAL A 275 -1.86 22.04 4.57
CA VAL A 275 -3.20 21.49 4.31
C VAL A 275 -3.14 20.63 3.07
N ILE A 276 -3.86 19.51 3.08
CA ILE A 276 -4.03 18.68 1.88
C ILE A 276 -5.15 19.24 1.01
N ASP A 277 -4.82 19.55 -0.25
CA ASP A 277 -5.78 19.83 -1.31
C ASP A 277 -6.16 18.49 -1.95
N LEU A 278 -7.31 17.96 -1.54
CA LEU A 278 -7.78 16.62 -1.93
C LEU A 278 -8.07 16.52 -3.42
N ASP A 279 -8.66 17.58 -3.99
CA ASP A 279 -9.06 17.62 -5.40
C ASP A 279 -7.85 17.57 -6.34
N ARG A 280 -6.74 18.15 -5.91
CA ARG A 280 -5.51 18.24 -6.70
C ARG A 280 -4.42 17.24 -6.29
N GLY A 281 -4.62 16.47 -5.22
CA GLY A 281 -3.62 15.56 -4.69
C GLY A 281 -2.32 16.26 -4.30
N LYS A 282 -2.42 17.46 -3.69
CA LYS A 282 -1.26 18.29 -3.33
C LYS A 282 -1.31 18.71 -1.87
N LEU A 283 -0.14 18.88 -1.28
CA LEU A 283 0.02 19.60 -0.02
C LEU A 283 0.24 21.08 -0.34
N VAL A 284 -0.50 21.94 0.32
CA VAL A 284 -0.32 23.40 0.26
C VAL A 284 0.28 23.85 1.58
N THR A 285 1.45 24.47 1.51
CA THR A 285 2.21 24.89 2.69
C THR A 285 2.28 26.41 2.75
N HIS A 286 1.85 26.97 3.87
CA HIS A 286 1.95 28.39 4.21
C HIS A 286 2.97 28.56 5.32
N VAL A 287 3.89 29.50 5.14
CA VAL A 287 4.92 29.85 6.13
C VAL A 287 4.82 31.32 6.42
N THR A 288 4.67 31.68 7.71
CA THR A 288 4.63 33.05 8.18
C THR A 288 5.64 33.19 9.31
N THR A 289 6.59 34.10 9.18
CA THR A 289 7.50 34.52 10.24
C THR A 289 7.04 35.85 10.81
N GLN A 290 7.70 36.34 11.85
CA GLN A 290 7.40 37.66 12.42
C GLN A 290 7.60 38.81 11.41
N SER A 291 8.53 38.66 10.45
CA SER A 291 8.90 39.67 9.48
C SER A 291 8.36 39.45 8.07
N HIS A 292 7.98 38.22 7.71
CA HIS A 292 7.63 37.85 6.36
C HIS A 292 6.47 36.88 6.29
N CYS A 293 5.58 37.06 5.29
CA CYS A 293 4.63 36.07 4.85
C CYS A 293 5.11 35.54 3.50
N TYR A 294 5.55 34.29 3.47
CA TYR A 294 6.04 33.67 2.24
C TYR A 294 4.89 33.25 1.33
N LEU A 295 5.13 33.29 0.02
CA LEU A 295 4.15 32.73 -0.93
C LEU A 295 3.98 31.24 -0.66
N PRO A 296 2.72 30.74 -0.70
CA PRO A 296 2.46 29.34 -0.52
C PRO A 296 3.19 28.49 -1.56
N PHE A 297 3.78 27.37 -1.12
CA PHE A 297 4.32 26.39 -2.05
C PHE A 297 3.49 25.10 -2.03
N ARG A 298 3.60 24.34 -3.11
CA ARG A 298 2.84 23.10 -3.29
C ARG A 298 3.78 21.96 -3.57
N SER A 299 3.52 20.82 -2.90
CA SER A 299 4.19 19.54 -3.15
C SER A 299 3.16 18.46 -3.46
N ALA A 300 3.57 17.39 -4.14
CA ALA A 300 2.69 16.25 -4.41
C ALA A 300 2.37 15.52 -3.11
N ALA A 301 1.10 15.19 -2.89
CA ALA A 301 0.68 14.25 -1.87
C ALA A 301 0.72 12.84 -2.46
N LEU A 302 1.31 11.89 -1.73
CA LEU A 302 1.28 10.46 -2.10
C LEU A 302 -0.06 9.86 -1.64
N ARG A 303 -1.11 10.09 -2.42
CA ARG A 303 -2.45 9.65 -2.07
C ARG A 303 -3.16 9.01 -3.26
N GLY A 304 -4.03 8.01 -2.96
CA GLY A 304 -4.93 7.42 -3.96
C GLY A 304 -4.24 6.55 -5.02
N ASN A 305 -2.98 6.15 -4.80
CA ASN A 305 -2.28 5.23 -5.70
C ASN A 305 -1.50 4.20 -4.89
N ASP A 306 -2.23 3.23 -4.35
CA ASP A 306 -1.64 2.18 -3.52
C ASP A 306 -0.67 1.30 -4.31
N ALA A 307 -0.91 1.07 -5.59
CA ALA A 307 0.02 0.37 -6.46
C ALA A 307 1.40 1.07 -6.52
N LYS A 308 1.41 2.41 -6.59
CA LYS A 308 2.66 3.17 -6.55
C LYS A 308 3.34 3.09 -5.18
N LEU A 309 2.58 3.12 -4.10
CA LEU A 309 3.13 2.99 -2.75
C LEU A 309 3.72 1.59 -2.53
N ILE A 310 3.04 0.54 -3.00
CA ILE A 310 3.53 -0.84 -2.97
C ILE A 310 4.83 -0.96 -3.80
N SER A 311 4.86 -0.40 -5.01
CA SER A 311 6.10 -0.37 -5.81
C SER A 311 7.24 0.31 -5.06
N LEU A 312 7.01 1.48 -4.45
CA LEU A 312 8.02 2.17 -3.63
C LEU A 312 8.47 1.36 -2.42
N ALA A 313 7.56 0.62 -1.79
CA ALA A 313 7.88 -0.25 -0.66
C ALA A 313 8.77 -1.42 -1.10
N ILE A 314 8.49 -2.02 -2.27
CA ILE A 314 9.28 -3.11 -2.86
C ILE A 314 10.66 -2.62 -3.29
N ASP A 315 10.74 -1.47 -3.96
CA ASP A 315 12.02 -0.89 -4.45
C ASP A 315 12.96 -0.46 -3.31
N ALA A 316 12.45 -0.32 -2.09
CA ALA A 316 13.23 0.08 -0.92
C ALA A 316 13.88 -1.12 -0.18
N THR A 317 13.57 -2.36 -0.56
CA THR A 317 14.10 -3.60 0.02
C THR A 317 15.25 -4.16 -0.80
#